data_ce6c02fb0feecc9f8817d3a2f992ef36
#
_entry.id   ce6c02fb0feecc9f8817d3a2f992ef36
#
_cell.length_a   1.000
_cell.length_b   1.000
_cell.length_c   1.000
_cell.angle_alpha   90.00
_cell.angle_beta   90.00
_cell.angle_gamma   90.00
#
_symmetry.space_group_name_H-M   'P 1'
#
loop_
_entity.id
_entity.type
_entity.pdbx_description
1 polymer ?
#
loop_
_entity_poly.entity_id
_entity_poly.type
_entity_poly.pdbx_seq_one_letter_code
_entity_poly.pdbx_strand_id
1 'polypeptide(L)'
;EPDVLFVAVERVPDAMIVAMERVVEKGLSNVFFVDGDAARLRDYFAPREADRIYINFCDPWPSNKHARRRLTHENFLVLYRGVLRDGGQIHFKTDNRELFEYSLFQFPKAGYELSEVTRDLHGNGVCGIMTDYEEKFHDLGTPINRCVGTKLHLEQEPKFRPIAGPRDLAPQ
;
A
#
# COMPACT_ATOMS: atom_id res chain seq x y z
N GLU A 1 18.84 2.94 1.64
CA GLU A 1 18.86 1.91 2.73
C GLU A 1 19.37 0.60 2.15
N PRO A 2 20.70 0.39 2.08
CA PRO A 2 21.28 -0.78 1.42
C PRO A 2 21.01 -2.10 2.15
N ASP A 3 20.73 -2.05 3.44
CA ASP A 3 20.48 -3.22 4.30
C ASP A 3 19.00 -3.65 4.33
N VAL A 4 18.15 -2.99 3.54
CA VAL A 4 16.73 -3.30 3.42
C VAL A 4 16.45 -3.93 2.07
N LEU A 5 15.78 -5.06 2.07
CA LEU A 5 15.25 -5.70 0.87
C LEU A 5 13.90 -5.07 0.51
N PHE A 6 13.78 -4.54 -0.70
CA PHE A 6 12.54 -4.02 -1.24
C PHE A 6 11.96 -5.00 -2.25
N VAL A 7 10.68 -5.31 -2.12
CA VAL A 7 9.96 -6.13 -3.07
C VAL A 7 8.75 -5.36 -3.59
N ALA A 8 8.74 -5.07 -4.87
CA ALA A 8 7.62 -4.43 -5.55
C ALA A 8 6.69 -5.50 -6.14
N VAL A 9 5.44 -5.50 -5.70
CA VAL A 9 4.39 -6.35 -6.26
C VAL A 9 3.56 -5.50 -7.21
N GLU A 10 3.61 -5.79 -8.50
CA GLU A 10 2.91 -5.03 -9.54
C GLU A 10 2.26 -5.99 -10.54
N ARG A 11 1.03 -5.69 -10.92
CA ARG A 11 0.28 -6.50 -11.90
C ARG A 11 0.18 -5.86 -13.28
N VAL A 12 0.57 -4.58 -13.39
CA VAL A 12 0.55 -3.84 -14.66
C VAL A 12 1.94 -3.92 -15.29
N PRO A 13 2.13 -4.68 -16.38
CA PRO A 13 3.46 -4.91 -16.96
C PRO A 13 4.19 -3.62 -17.35
N ASP A 14 3.50 -2.66 -17.92
CA ASP A 14 4.12 -1.40 -18.36
C ASP A 14 4.66 -0.59 -17.16
N ALA A 15 3.91 -0.55 -16.05
CA ALA A 15 4.36 0.12 -14.83
C ALA A 15 5.58 -0.60 -14.21
N MET A 16 5.57 -1.93 -14.24
CA MET A 16 6.69 -2.73 -13.74
C MET A 16 7.95 -2.51 -14.57
N ILE A 17 7.86 -2.48 -15.90
CA ILE A 17 9.02 -2.23 -16.79
C ILE A 17 9.65 -0.88 -16.47
N VAL A 18 8.87 0.18 -16.40
CA VAL A 18 9.37 1.53 -16.04
C VAL A 18 10.08 1.53 -14.70
N ALA A 19 9.52 0.86 -13.70
CA ALA A 19 10.15 0.76 -12.39
C ALA A 19 11.46 -0.04 -12.43
N MET A 20 11.52 -1.13 -13.20
CA MET A 20 12.73 -1.94 -13.38
C MET A 20 13.84 -1.14 -14.06
N GLU A 21 13.54 -0.40 -15.13
CA GLU A 21 14.50 0.48 -15.82
C GLU A 21 15.13 1.48 -14.85
N ARG A 22 14.33 2.12 -14.00
CA ARG A 22 14.82 3.05 -12.98
C ARG A 22 15.70 2.40 -11.92
N VAL A 23 15.40 1.18 -11.51
CA VAL A 23 16.23 0.41 -10.59
C VAL A 23 17.61 0.16 -11.20
N VAL A 24 17.66 -0.20 -12.50
CA VAL A 24 18.91 -0.39 -13.25
C VAL A 24 19.68 0.92 -13.40
N GLU A 25 19.02 2.00 -13.83
CA GLU A 25 19.64 3.33 -13.98
C GLU A 25 20.26 3.85 -12.67
N LYS A 26 19.59 3.60 -11.55
CA LYS A 26 20.07 4.00 -10.21
C LYS A 26 21.05 3.02 -9.59
N GLY A 27 21.32 1.88 -10.23
CA GLY A 27 22.25 0.87 -9.72
C GLY A 27 21.79 0.23 -8.39
N LEU A 28 20.48 0.08 -8.17
CA LEU A 28 19.95 -0.48 -6.95
C LEU A 28 20.00 -2.01 -7.00
N SER A 29 20.69 -2.63 -6.02
CA SER A 29 20.87 -4.09 -5.96
C SER A 29 19.91 -4.80 -5.00
N ASN A 30 19.13 -4.04 -4.24
CA ASN A 30 18.25 -4.54 -3.18
C ASN A 30 16.77 -4.36 -3.47
N VAL A 31 16.39 -4.23 -4.75
CA VAL A 31 15.00 -4.10 -5.22
C VAL A 31 14.67 -5.27 -6.13
N PHE A 32 13.61 -6.00 -5.79
CA PHE A 32 13.10 -7.15 -6.53
C PHE A 32 11.65 -6.90 -6.94
N PHE A 33 11.22 -7.60 -7.98
CA PHE A 33 9.87 -7.44 -8.54
C PHE A 33 9.14 -8.77 -8.55
N VAL A 34 7.85 -8.72 -8.26
CA VAL A 34 6.91 -9.82 -8.38
C VAL A 34 5.79 -9.39 -9.33
N ASP A 35 5.68 -10.09 -10.47
CA ASP A 35 4.52 -9.97 -11.36
C ASP A 35 3.34 -10.69 -10.71
N GLY A 36 2.46 -9.92 -10.10
CA GLY A 36 1.37 -10.52 -9.34
C GLY A 36 0.40 -9.54 -8.73
N ASP A 37 -0.65 -10.10 -8.17
CA ASP A 37 -1.75 -9.37 -7.53
C ASP A 37 -1.56 -9.34 -6.01
N ALA A 38 -1.82 -8.20 -5.39
CA ALA A 38 -1.80 -8.03 -3.94
C ALA A 38 -2.74 -9.01 -3.20
N ALA A 39 -3.82 -9.47 -3.86
CA ALA A 39 -4.71 -10.48 -3.32
C ALA A 39 -4.02 -11.84 -3.07
N ARG A 40 -2.89 -12.07 -3.71
CA ARG A 40 -2.07 -13.29 -3.61
C ARG A 40 -0.81 -13.11 -2.77
N LEU A 41 -0.76 -12.09 -1.94
CA LEU A 41 0.45 -11.74 -1.18
C LEU A 41 1.00 -12.91 -0.33
N ARG A 42 0.10 -13.77 0.17
CA ARG A 42 0.48 -14.98 0.94
C ARG A 42 1.11 -16.07 0.09
N ASP A 43 1.03 -16.01 -1.23
CA ASP A 43 1.72 -16.93 -2.13
C ASP A 43 3.18 -16.49 -2.37
N TYR A 44 3.46 -15.21 -2.13
CA TYR A 44 4.78 -14.61 -2.38
C TYR A 44 5.62 -14.47 -1.12
N PHE A 45 4.99 -14.33 0.05
CA PHE A 45 5.65 -14.08 1.32
C PHE A 45 5.24 -15.12 2.37
N ALA A 46 6.21 -15.52 3.17
CA ALA A 46 5.97 -16.33 4.36
C ALA A 46 5.22 -15.53 5.45
N PRO A 47 4.55 -16.20 6.38
CA PRO A 47 3.94 -15.54 7.51
C PRO A 47 4.97 -14.69 8.29
N ARG A 48 4.62 -13.43 8.58
CA ARG A 48 5.43 -12.49 9.39
C ARG A 48 6.79 -12.12 8.77
N GLU A 49 6.95 -12.28 7.46
CA GLU A 49 8.21 -12.01 6.76
C GLU A 49 8.44 -10.53 6.50
N ALA A 50 7.38 -9.74 6.31
CA ALA A 50 7.49 -8.33 5.98
C ALA A 50 7.54 -7.44 7.23
N ASP A 51 8.47 -6.49 7.26
CA ASP A 51 8.55 -5.44 8.29
C ASP A 51 7.60 -4.29 8.00
N ARG A 52 7.44 -3.96 6.72
CA ARG A 52 6.68 -2.79 6.26
C ARG A 52 6.08 -3.01 4.89
N ILE A 53 4.89 -2.47 4.71
CA ILE A 53 4.20 -2.40 3.42
C ILE A 53 3.97 -0.94 3.07
N TYR A 54 4.28 -0.57 1.83
CA TYR A 54 3.97 0.74 1.27
C TYR A 54 2.83 0.62 0.28
N ILE A 55 1.78 1.43 0.45
CA ILE A 55 0.67 1.56 -0.48
C ILE A 55 0.65 3.01 -0.95
N ASN A 56 1.17 3.25 -2.14
CA ASN A 56 1.33 4.59 -2.69
C ASN A 56 0.45 4.77 -3.93
N PHE A 57 -0.48 5.73 -3.88
CA PHE A 57 -1.29 6.17 -5.02
C PHE A 57 -2.05 5.03 -5.73
N CYS A 58 -2.60 4.12 -4.95
CA CYS A 58 -3.41 3.02 -5.47
C CYS A 58 -4.74 3.52 -6.02
N ASP A 59 -5.36 2.70 -6.88
CA ASP A 59 -6.66 2.98 -7.47
C ASP A 59 -7.74 3.26 -6.40
N PRO A 60 -8.45 4.39 -6.47
CA PRO A 60 -9.41 4.79 -5.45
C PRO A 60 -10.74 4.02 -5.53
N TRP A 61 -11.08 3.42 -6.67
CA TRP A 61 -12.35 2.74 -6.89
C TRP A 61 -13.53 3.55 -6.35
N PRO A 62 -13.92 4.67 -6.97
CA PRO A 62 -14.83 5.66 -6.37
C PRO A 62 -16.22 5.11 -6.08
N SER A 63 -16.68 4.12 -6.85
CA SER A 63 -17.97 3.47 -6.61
C SER A 63 -17.91 2.55 -5.38
N ASN A 64 -18.90 2.68 -4.48
CA ASN A 64 -19.03 1.80 -3.32
C ASN A 64 -19.25 0.33 -3.69
N LYS A 65 -19.77 0.04 -4.88
CA LYS A 65 -19.90 -1.33 -5.42
C LYS A 65 -18.53 -2.00 -5.59
N HIS A 66 -17.47 -1.19 -5.74
CA HIS A 66 -16.11 -1.66 -5.91
C HIS A 66 -15.22 -1.46 -4.68
N ALA A 67 -15.78 -1.08 -3.54
CA ALA A 67 -15.01 -0.82 -2.32
C ALA A 67 -14.09 -1.99 -1.92
N ARG A 68 -14.50 -3.22 -2.16
CA ARG A 68 -13.69 -4.43 -1.89
C ARG A 68 -12.41 -4.54 -2.73
N ARG A 69 -12.30 -3.77 -3.82
CA ARG A 69 -11.11 -3.71 -4.69
C ARG A 69 -10.05 -2.75 -4.17
N ARG A 70 -10.40 -1.86 -3.25
CA ARG A 70 -9.48 -0.89 -2.65
C ARG A 70 -8.43 -1.64 -1.83
N LEU A 71 -7.16 -1.35 -2.07
CA LEU A 71 -6.04 -1.98 -1.34
C LEU A 71 -6.06 -1.66 0.17
N THR A 72 -6.80 -0.65 0.60
CA THR A 72 -7.03 -0.30 2.01
C THR A 72 -8.38 -0.77 2.56
N HIS A 73 -9.14 -1.58 1.80
CA HIS A 73 -10.33 -2.24 2.34
C HIS A 73 -9.94 -3.18 3.50
N GLU A 74 -10.79 -3.26 4.51
CA GLU A 74 -10.58 -4.10 5.71
C GLU A 74 -10.06 -5.50 5.37
N ASN A 75 -10.63 -6.16 4.36
CA ASN A 75 -10.23 -7.51 3.99
C ASN A 75 -8.79 -7.59 3.43
N PHE A 76 -8.33 -6.58 2.67
CA PHE A 76 -6.93 -6.49 2.26
C PHE A 76 -6.01 -6.20 3.45
N LEU A 77 -6.43 -5.30 4.35
CA LEU A 77 -5.66 -5.00 5.56
C LEU A 77 -5.51 -6.25 6.45
N VAL A 78 -6.55 -7.09 6.53
CA VAL A 78 -6.47 -8.41 7.21
C VAL A 78 -5.52 -9.36 6.48
N LEU A 79 -5.50 -9.38 5.14
CA LEU A 79 -4.53 -10.15 4.37
C LEU A 79 -3.09 -9.76 4.72
N TYR A 80 -2.82 -8.45 4.78
CA TYR A 80 -1.48 -7.93 5.09
C TYR A 80 -1.02 -8.29 6.50
N ARG A 81 -1.92 -8.42 7.47
CA ARG A 81 -1.58 -8.88 8.82
C ARG A 81 -0.88 -10.25 8.80
N GLY A 82 -1.27 -11.12 7.87
CA GLY A 82 -0.68 -12.46 7.73
C GLY A 82 0.80 -12.44 7.33
N VAL A 83 1.22 -11.46 6.55
CA VAL A 83 2.61 -11.34 6.07
C VAL A 83 3.45 -10.33 6.86
N LEU A 84 2.82 -9.37 7.55
CA LEU A 84 3.49 -8.44 8.44
C LEU A 84 3.91 -9.11 9.75
N ARG A 85 5.14 -8.85 10.20
CA ARG A 85 5.55 -9.19 11.57
C ARG A 85 4.72 -8.43 12.60
N ASP A 86 4.79 -8.83 13.86
CA ASP A 86 4.15 -8.09 14.94
C ASP A 86 4.78 -6.70 15.08
N GLY A 87 3.95 -5.70 15.25
CA GLY A 87 4.38 -4.30 15.23
C GLY A 87 4.83 -3.80 13.84
N GLY A 88 4.70 -4.61 12.79
CA GLY A 88 4.94 -4.20 11.41
C GLY A 88 3.95 -3.11 10.96
N GLN A 89 4.33 -2.33 9.97
CA GLN A 89 3.62 -1.12 9.60
C GLN A 89 3.16 -1.12 8.15
N ILE A 90 2.04 -0.46 7.91
CA ILE A 90 1.59 -0.06 6.58
C ILE A 90 1.71 1.46 6.47
N HIS A 91 2.46 1.93 5.50
CA HIS A 91 2.57 3.35 5.15
C HIS A 91 1.69 3.61 3.92
N PHE A 92 0.68 4.43 4.09
CA PHE A 92 -0.29 4.73 3.05
C PHE A 92 -0.23 6.19 2.63
N LYS A 93 -0.11 6.42 1.32
CA LYS A 93 -0.15 7.75 0.70
C LYS A 93 -1.15 7.77 -0.45
N THR A 94 -1.90 8.86 -0.56
CA THR A 94 -2.83 9.09 -1.68
C THR A 94 -3.13 10.58 -1.86
N ASP A 95 -3.33 11.00 -3.11
CA ASP A 95 -3.89 12.30 -3.46
C ASP A 95 -5.41 12.33 -3.31
N ASN A 96 -6.06 11.16 -3.31
CA ASN A 96 -7.51 11.04 -3.24
C ASN A 96 -8.03 11.15 -1.80
N ARG A 97 -8.67 12.28 -1.48
CA ARG A 97 -9.21 12.55 -0.15
C ARG A 97 -10.30 11.57 0.28
N GLU A 98 -11.19 11.19 -0.60
CA GLU A 98 -12.27 10.27 -0.27
C GLU A 98 -11.74 8.87 0.08
N LEU A 99 -10.78 8.36 -0.70
CA LEU A 99 -10.10 7.11 -0.38
C LEU A 99 -9.37 7.20 0.96
N PHE A 100 -8.72 8.33 1.24
CA PHE A 100 -8.02 8.52 2.50
C PHE A 100 -8.96 8.48 3.71
N GLU A 101 -10.03 9.27 3.68
CA GLU A 101 -11.02 9.27 4.79
C GLU A 101 -11.66 7.89 4.97
N TYR A 102 -12.01 7.21 3.88
CA TYR A 102 -12.47 5.83 3.93
C TYR A 102 -11.45 4.91 4.62
N SER A 103 -10.19 5.03 4.24
CA SER A 103 -9.10 4.18 4.75
C SER A 103 -8.88 4.36 6.24
N LEU A 104 -8.99 5.58 6.77
CA LEU A 104 -8.87 5.85 8.21
C LEU A 104 -9.88 5.06 9.06
N PHE A 105 -11.06 4.72 8.51
CA PHE A 105 -12.03 3.85 9.17
C PHE A 105 -11.70 2.37 9.03
N GLN A 106 -11.00 1.97 7.97
CA GLN A 106 -10.70 0.56 7.71
C GLN A 106 -9.55 0.03 8.58
N PHE A 107 -8.51 0.84 8.80
CA PHE A 107 -7.34 0.43 9.57
C PHE A 107 -7.68 -0.06 10.99
N PRO A 108 -8.42 0.68 11.83
CA PRO A 108 -8.77 0.22 13.17
C PRO A 108 -9.62 -1.06 13.16
N LYS A 109 -10.55 -1.19 12.20
CA LYS A 109 -11.38 -2.39 12.05
C LYS A 109 -10.54 -3.64 11.77
N ALA A 110 -9.45 -3.49 11.05
CA ALA A 110 -8.53 -4.58 10.72
C ALA A 110 -7.44 -4.80 11.78
N GLY A 111 -7.49 -4.11 12.92
CA GLY A 111 -6.55 -4.27 14.03
C GLY A 111 -5.23 -3.53 13.86
N TYR A 112 -5.28 -2.32 13.31
CA TYR A 112 -4.13 -1.41 13.21
C TYR A 112 -4.37 -0.16 14.05
N GLU A 113 -3.32 0.30 14.72
CA GLU A 113 -3.28 1.62 15.33
C GLU A 113 -2.79 2.65 14.32
N LEU A 114 -3.53 3.74 14.18
CA LEU A 114 -3.17 4.83 13.27
C LEU A 114 -2.25 5.85 13.94
N SER A 115 -1.24 6.29 13.20
CA SER A 115 -0.33 7.37 13.57
C SER A 115 0.05 8.19 12.34
N GLU A 116 0.72 9.31 12.55
CA GLU A 116 1.23 10.21 11.50
C GLU A 116 0.15 10.57 10.45
N VAL A 117 -1.08 10.79 10.90
CA VAL A 117 -2.20 11.14 10.04
C VAL A 117 -2.07 12.59 9.60
N THR A 118 -1.90 12.82 8.32
CA THR A 118 -1.89 14.15 7.72
C THR A 118 -2.66 14.18 6.41
N ARG A 119 -3.25 15.32 6.12
CA ARG A 119 -3.97 15.59 4.87
C ARG A 119 -3.20 16.52 3.93
N ASP A 120 -1.99 16.90 4.35
CA ASP A 120 -1.06 17.71 3.58
C ASP A 120 0.37 17.40 4.03
N LEU A 121 0.94 16.33 3.47
CA LEU A 121 2.26 15.83 3.85
C LEU A 121 3.38 16.84 3.65
N HIS A 122 3.28 17.65 2.59
CA HIS A 122 4.30 18.61 2.18
C HIS A 122 3.93 20.07 2.51
N GLY A 123 2.85 20.31 3.27
CA GLY A 123 2.37 21.64 3.59
C GLY A 123 3.36 22.53 4.37
N ASN A 124 4.28 21.92 5.10
CA ASN A 124 5.37 22.60 5.81
C ASN A 124 6.75 22.36 5.17
N GLY A 125 6.78 22.08 3.88
CA GLY A 125 7.99 21.73 3.13
C GLY A 125 8.05 20.24 2.79
N VAL A 126 8.95 19.88 1.87
CA VAL A 126 9.10 18.51 1.40
C VAL A 126 9.47 17.58 2.56
N CYS A 127 8.70 16.54 2.76
CA CYS A 127 8.88 15.54 3.79
C CYS A 127 9.21 14.18 3.17
N GLY A 128 10.39 13.66 3.46
CA GLY A 128 10.87 12.36 2.99
C GLY A 128 11.21 12.32 1.49
N ILE A 129 11.29 11.12 0.94
CA ILE A 129 11.54 10.90 -0.49
C ILE A 129 10.21 10.96 -1.23
N MET A 130 10.10 11.88 -2.18
CA MET A 130 8.94 11.96 -3.06
C MET A 130 9.00 10.89 -4.14
N THR A 131 7.85 10.28 -4.43
CA THR A 131 7.66 9.50 -5.66
C THR A 131 7.43 10.46 -6.83
N ASP A 132 7.56 10.00 -8.07
CA ASP A 132 7.25 10.84 -9.25
C ASP A 132 5.80 11.33 -9.25
N TYR A 133 4.88 10.53 -8.67
CA TYR A 133 3.49 10.94 -8.47
C TYR A 133 3.39 12.09 -7.48
N GLU A 134 4.13 12.03 -6.38
CA GLU A 134 4.18 13.12 -5.39
C GLU A 134 4.76 14.40 -5.98
N GLU A 135 5.85 14.31 -6.74
CA GLU A 135 6.45 15.46 -7.44
C GLU A 135 5.42 16.14 -8.34
N LYS A 136 4.71 15.36 -9.16
CA LYS A 136 3.67 15.86 -10.05
C LYS A 136 2.54 16.56 -9.29
N PHE A 137 2.05 15.97 -8.20
CA PHE A 137 0.97 16.56 -7.41
C PHE A 137 1.44 17.75 -6.58
N HIS A 138 2.66 17.70 -6.08
CA HIS A 138 3.28 18.84 -5.39
C HIS A 138 3.38 20.05 -6.33
N ASP A 139 3.84 19.87 -7.56
CA ASP A 139 3.93 20.94 -8.56
C ASP A 139 2.56 21.50 -8.95
N LEU A 140 1.51 20.67 -8.89
CA LEU A 140 0.12 21.09 -9.12
C LEU A 140 -0.53 21.70 -7.87
N GLY A 141 0.16 21.75 -6.73
CA GLY A 141 -0.39 22.24 -5.46
C GLY A 141 -1.46 21.33 -4.87
N THR A 142 -1.50 20.04 -5.26
CA THR A 142 -2.45 19.06 -4.73
C THR A 142 -1.89 18.43 -3.44
N PRO A 143 -2.60 18.55 -2.31
CA PRO A 143 -2.15 17.98 -1.04
C PRO A 143 -2.06 16.46 -1.09
N ILE A 144 -1.03 15.90 -0.46
CA ILE A 144 -0.84 14.45 -0.30
C ILE A 144 -1.29 14.04 1.10
N ASN A 145 -2.21 13.10 1.15
CA ASN A 145 -2.67 12.51 2.40
C ASN A 145 -1.75 11.34 2.77
N ARG A 146 -1.42 11.22 4.04
CA ARG A 146 -0.59 10.12 4.56
C ARG A 146 -1.08 9.65 5.91
N CYS A 147 -0.99 8.34 6.17
CA CYS A 147 -1.06 7.76 7.50
C CYS A 147 -0.16 6.53 7.62
N VAL A 148 0.12 6.14 8.85
CA VAL A 148 0.81 4.91 9.19
C VAL A 148 -0.11 4.05 10.05
N GLY A 149 -0.32 2.80 9.65
CA GLY A 149 -1.03 1.80 10.44
C GLY A 149 -0.04 0.79 11.02
N THR A 150 0.03 0.69 12.34
CA THR A 150 0.86 -0.28 13.06
C THR A 150 0.03 -1.48 13.45
N LYS A 151 0.46 -2.69 13.05
CA LYS A 151 -0.21 -3.95 13.39
C LYS A 151 -0.21 -4.16 14.92
N LEU A 152 -1.41 -4.17 15.51
CA LEU A 152 -1.62 -4.51 16.91
C LEU A 152 -1.57 -6.03 17.11
N HIS A 153 -1.11 -6.44 18.28
CA HIS A 153 -1.32 -7.82 18.74
C HIS A 153 -2.79 -8.00 19.10
N LEU A 154 -3.40 -9.07 18.59
CA LEU A 154 -4.78 -9.44 18.87
C LEU A 154 -4.81 -10.89 19.37
N GLU A 155 -5.64 -11.18 20.40
CA GLU A 155 -5.83 -12.54 20.90
C GLU A 155 -6.41 -13.47 19.84
N GLN A 156 -7.25 -12.93 18.96
CA GLN A 156 -7.80 -13.64 17.80
C GLN A 156 -7.56 -12.81 16.54
N GLU A 157 -6.82 -13.38 15.60
CA GLU A 157 -6.62 -12.75 14.30
C GLU A 157 -7.93 -12.72 13.50
N PRO A 158 -8.26 -11.58 12.87
CA PRO A 158 -9.44 -11.48 12.00
C PRO A 158 -9.29 -12.42 10.81
N LYS A 159 -10.40 -13.03 10.41
CA LYS A 159 -10.41 -13.99 9.31
C LYS A 159 -10.38 -13.26 7.97
N PHE A 160 -9.35 -13.54 7.18
CA PHE A 160 -9.31 -13.15 5.78
C PHE A 160 -10.38 -13.92 4.99
N ARG A 161 -11.13 -13.20 4.18
CA ARG A 161 -12.08 -13.78 3.21
C ARG A 161 -11.41 -13.79 1.84
N PRO A 162 -11.23 -14.95 1.20
CA PRO A 162 -10.61 -15.00 -0.12
C PRO A 162 -11.26 -13.99 -1.07
N ILE A 163 -10.42 -13.20 -1.72
CA ILE A 163 -10.88 -12.28 -2.76
C ILE A 163 -11.11 -13.16 -3.98
N ALA A 164 -12.34 -13.14 -4.50
CA ALA A 164 -12.70 -13.93 -5.66
C ALA A 164 -11.75 -13.61 -6.84
N GLY A 165 -11.45 -14.64 -7.62
CA GLY A 165 -10.38 -14.60 -8.62
C GLY A 165 -10.55 -13.55 -9.73
N PRO A 166 -9.75 -13.60 -10.79
CA PRO A 166 -9.56 -12.52 -11.78
C PRO A 166 -10.83 -11.94 -12.41
N ARG A 167 -11.95 -12.69 -12.40
CA ARG A 167 -13.24 -12.23 -12.94
C ARG A 167 -13.86 -11.08 -12.15
N ASP A 168 -13.57 -10.99 -10.84
CA ASP A 168 -14.09 -9.89 -10.00
C ASP A 168 -13.15 -8.69 -9.97
N LEU A 169 -11.96 -8.85 -10.54
CA LEU A 169 -10.90 -7.83 -10.58
C LEU A 169 -10.71 -7.23 -11.98
N ALA A 170 -11.37 -7.78 -13.02
CA ALA A 170 -11.31 -7.24 -14.36
C ALA A 170 -11.99 -5.86 -14.43
N PRO A 171 -11.37 -4.86 -15.08
CA PRO A 171 -12.03 -3.61 -15.37
C PRO A 171 -13.24 -3.87 -16.28
N GLN A 172 -14.40 -3.33 -15.94
CA GLN A 172 -15.53 -3.16 -16.86
C GLN A 172 -15.40 -1.83 -17.55
#